data_31e63297c383f901e32f2037ddc74749
#
_entry.id   31e63297c383f901e32f2037ddc74749
#
_cell.length_a   1.000
_cell.length_b   1.000
_cell.length_c   1.000
_cell.angle_alpha   90.00
_cell.angle_beta   90.00
_cell.angle_gamma   90.00
#
_symmetry.space_group_name_H-M   'P 1'
#
loop_
_entity.id
_entity.type
_entity.pdbx_description
1 polymer ?
#
loop_
_entity_poly.entity_id
_entity_poly.type
_entity_poly.pdbx_seq_one_letter_code
_entity_poly.pdbx_strand_id
1 'polypeptide(L)'
;MKRFVQYRLTCPSKIGIVGLLLLLAFLTVQPSRAIAAEPDLKPGDAIGPHNWHRVQGMVGENFLNRVKAGHTIQIKEPKINRPLKEYVEATEKYSGQVRLGPNGELLNYVAGQPFPKIDPKDPQIGQKLAWNFFWRWLGDDYKTGGAVEGGKILRTAIEKGGSERRADLVSYVIFPRTRYTLNPKPAIPGYEHIDFMQLRIDSYPRDSSGTTTLEIRYGDPKRPDDLYLYIPSIRRIRRATTTLRCQTLAPSEFNLDDLNSFNGKITDFDYKFLGEKKVLANLTQEKFPFNRKPGDYLPLDEKWHVVDTYVLEVTPKDPDYCYPRKILHLNKVTFDTHWTLMWDKKGDYYKEQFGFFTPVKLADGQEAWSVGTVVIVNVQNGRSTLVTANRAYNQGYPPSLWSLATLQQIMRGGSIE
;
A
#
# COMPACT_ATOMS: atom_id res chain seq x y z
N MET A 1 -62.56 12.47 33.77
CA MET A 1 -63.32 13.68 34.22
C MET A 1 -62.51 14.93 33.94
N LYS A 2 -63.21 15.93 33.30
CA LYS A 2 -62.81 17.33 33.08
C LYS A 2 -61.69 17.55 32.01
N ARG A 3 -61.88 18.27 31.00
CA ARG A 3 -62.88 19.09 30.26
C ARG A 3 -62.03 19.90 29.27
N PHE A 4 -62.44 19.85 28.01
CA PHE A 4 -62.10 20.75 26.90
C PHE A 4 -62.28 22.23 27.25
N VAL A 5 -61.42 23.11 26.71
CA VAL A 5 -61.79 24.45 26.26
C VAL A 5 -61.11 24.77 24.95
N GLN A 6 -61.93 24.92 23.90
CA GLN A 6 -61.62 25.60 22.64
C GLN A 6 -61.82 27.10 22.82
N TYR A 7 -60.91 27.92 22.22
CA TYR A 7 -61.26 29.29 21.83
C TYR A 7 -60.88 29.49 20.35
N ARG A 8 -61.96 29.73 19.59
CA ARG A 8 -61.91 30.41 18.28
C ARG A 8 -61.93 31.91 18.55
N LEU A 9 -61.11 32.68 17.81
CA LEU A 9 -61.42 34.09 17.48
C LEU A 9 -60.90 34.46 16.10
N THR A 10 -61.71 35.08 15.39
CA THR A 10 -61.95 35.58 14.06
C THR A 10 -60.94 36.62 13.57
N CYS A 11 -60.72 36.57 12.24
CA CYS A 11 -60.06 37.61 11.41
C CYS A 11 -60.82 38.96 11.42
N PRO A 12 -60.19 40.11 11.21
CA PRO A 12 -60.39 40.76 9.91
C PRO A 12 -59.18 41.56 9.30
N SER A 13 -59.22 41.51 7.97
CA SER A 13 -58.97 42.55 6.96
C SER A 13 -57.61 43.31 6.84
N LYS A 14 -57.02 43.08 5.68
CA LYS A 14 -56.42 44.03 4.68
C LYS A 14 -55.69 45.27 5.18
N ILE A 15 -54.37 45.29 4.97
CA ILE A 15 -53.59 46.42 4.44
C ILE A 15 -52.43 45.88 3.65
N GLY A 16 -52.32 46.31 2.37
CA GLY A 16 -51.22 45.95 1.50
C GLY A 16 -49.97 46.79 1.79
N ILE A 17 -48.83 46.12 1.84
CA ILE A 17 -47.53 46.77 1.76
C ILE A 17 -46.70 46.02 0.71
N VAL A 18 -46.36 46.77 -0.34
CA VAL A 18 -45.41 46.38 -1.38
C VAL A 18 -44.04 46.26 -0.72
N GLY A 19 -43.63 45.01 -0.45
CA GLY A 19 -42.28 44.70 0.05
C GLY A 19 -41.35 44.37 -1.09
N LEU A 20 -40.43 45.25 -1.37
CA LEU A 20 -39.32 45.15 -2.32
C LEU A 20 -38.40 44.01 -1.87
N LEU A 21 -38.45 42.84 -2.56
CA LEU A 21 -37.54 41.71 -2.35
C LEU A 21 -36.17 42.09 -2.93
N LEU A 22 -35.25 42.57 -2.10
CA LEU A 22 -33.83 42.63 -2.38
C LEU A 22 -33.28 41.18 -2.33
N LEU A 23 -33.11 40.55 -3.50
CA LEU A 23 -32.31 39.33 -3.67
C LEU A 23 -30.85 39.71 -3.45
N LEU A 24 -30.34 39.49 -2.24
CA LEU A 24 -28.91 39.42 -1.96
C LEU A 24 -28.37 38.12 -2.53
N ALA A 25 -27.85 38.18 -3.76
CA ALA A 25 -27.03 37.10 -4.33
C ALA A 25 -25.73 37.01 -3.51
N PHE A 26 -25.68 36.09 -2.57
CA PHE A 26 -24.42 35.64 -1.99
C PHE A 26 -23.62 34.97 -3.09
N LEU A 27 -22.78 35.71 -3.78
CA LEU A 27 -21.65 35.15 -4.54
C LEU A 27 -20.71 34.48 -3.54
N THR A 28 -20.91 33.19 -3.32
CA THR A 28 -19.89 32.34 -2.70
C THR A 28 -18.72 32.30 -3.66
N VAL A 29 -17.76 33.19 -3.47
CA VAL A 29 -16.44 33.07 -4.07
C VAL A 29 -15.85 31.79 -3.47
N GLN A 30 -15.99 30.65 -4.19
CA GLN A 30 -15.19 29.48 -3.86
C GLN A 30 -13.74 29.91 -4.04
N PRO A 31 -12.87 29.69 -3.04
CA PRO A 31 -11.46 29.94 -3.24
C PRO A 31 -11.01 29.04 -4.38
N SER A 32 -10.66 29.64 -5.52
CA SER A 32 -9.97 28.95 -6.59
C SER A 32 -8.77 28.25 -5.94
N ARG A 33 -8.78 26.93 -5.94
CA ARG A 33 -7.59 26.13 -5.60
C ARG A 33 -6.49 26.62 -6.53
N ALA A 34 -5.59 27.42 -6.00
CA ALA A 34 -4.37 27.77 -6.69
C ALA A 34 -3.74 26.44 -7.11
N ILE A 35 -3.64 26.21 -8.41
CA ILE A 35 -2.84 25.12 -8.97
C ILE A 35 -1.43 25.44 -8.46
N ALA A 36 -0.94 24.67 -7.50
CA ALA A 36 0.42 24.81 -7.03
C ALA A 36 1.32 24.74 -8.25
N ALA A 37 2.16 25.77 -8.45
CA ALA A 37 3.11 25.80 -9.53
C ALA A 37 3.89 24.48 -9.54
N GLU A 38 4.11 23.90 -10.73
CA GLU A 38 4.91 22.69 -10.84
C GLU A 38 6.26 22.90 -10.14
N PRO A 39 6.69 21.96 -9.27
CA PRO A 39 7.95 22.11 -8.58
C PRO A 39 9.09 22.17 -9.59
N ASP A 40 9.81 23.29 -9.62
CA ASP A 40 10.99 23.49 -10.48
C ASP A 40 12.19 22.74 -9.85
N LEU A 41 12.15 21.41 -9.91
CA LEU A 41 13.24 20.53 -9.46
C LEU A 41 13.95 19.96 -10.68
N LYS A 42 15.28 20.09 -10.68
CA LYS A 42 16.14 19.59 -11.75
C LYS A 42 17.13 18.56 -11.21
N PRO A 43 17.53 17.58 -12.03
CA PRO A 43 18.65 16.71 -11.69
C PRO A 43 19.88 17.51 -11.30
N GLY A 44 20.52 17.13 -10.20
CA GLY A 44 21.63 17.85 -9.58
C GLY A 44 21.22 18.77 -8.44
N ASP A 45 19.94 19.11 -8.30
CA ASP A 45 19.47 19.90 -7.16
C ASP A 45 19.74 19.20 -5.84
N ALA A 46 20.23 19.95 -4.86
CA ALA A 46 20.32 19.54 -3.46
C ALA A 46 19.27 20.29 -2.63
N ILE A 47 18.43 19.54 -1.92
CA ILE A 47 17.38 20.10 -1.07
C ILE A 47 17.73 19.86 0.39
N GLY A 48 17.64 20.92 1.20
CA GLY A 48 17.95 20.90 2.61
C GLY A 48 17.21 22.02 3.37
N PRO A 49 17.70 22.43 4.57
CA PRO A 49 17.02 23.39 5.44
C PRO A 49 16.72 24.75 4.81
N HIS A 50 17.52 25.19 3.82
CA HIS A 50 17.35 26.51 3.22
C HIS A 50 16.34 26.56 2.09
N ASN A 51 16.00 25.42 1.48
CA ASN A 51 15.15 25.35 0.30
C ASN A 51 14.10 24.21 0.36
N TRP A 52 13.79 23.70 1.56
CA TRP A 52 12.82 22.63 1.80
C TRP A 52 11.43 22.87 1.19
N HIS A 53 11.04 24.17 1.05
CA HIS A 53 9.76 24.55 0.48
C HIS A 53 9.57 24.03 -0.96
N ARG A 54 10.68 23.82 -1.70
CA ARG A 54 10.64 23.25 -3.07
C ARG A 54 10.11 21.83 -3.13
N VAL A 55 10.16 21.09 -2.02
CA VAL A 55 9.64 19.70 -1.93
C VAL A 55 8.43 19.58 -1.01
N GLN A 56 7.87 20.70 -0.59
CA GLN A 56 6.67 20.72 0.23
C GLN A 56 5.52 20.07 -0.50
N GLY A 57 4.89 19.08 0.16
CA GLY A 57 3.82 18.30 -0.39
C GLY A 57 4.25 17.21 -1.39
N MET A 58 5.55 17.09 -1.70
CA MET A 58 6.08 16.00 -2.54
C MET A 58 6.55 14.79 -1.71
N VAL A 59 6.61 14.93 -0.40
CA VAL A 59 7.01 13.91 0.58
C VAL A 59 6.03 13.91 1.75
N GLY A 60 6.08 12.89 2.61
CA GLY A 60 5.35 12.87 3.87
C GLY A 60 5.76 14.02 4.80
N GLU A 61 4.86 14.43 5.68
CA GLU A 61 5.09 15.61 6.53
C GLU A 61 6.22 15.42 7.54
N ASN A 62 6.32 14.22 8.13
CA ASN A 62 7.41 13.92 9.05
C ASN A 62 8.76 13.87 8.31
N PHE A 63 8.81 13.29 7.10
CA PHE A 63 10.01 13.34 6.27
C PHE A 63 10.41 14.78 5.93
N LEU A 64 9.46 15.65 5.57
CA LEU A 64 9.70 17.07 5.33
C LEU A 64 10.30 17.76 6.55
N ASN A 65 9.81 17.45 7.75
CA ASN A 65 10.35 18.01 9.00
C ASN A 65 11.82 17.55 9.24
N ARG A 66 12.19 16.35 8.79
CA ARG A 66 13.59 15.90 8.82
C ARG A 66 14.45 16.69 7.84
N VAL A 67 13.94 17.04 6.66
CA VAL A 67 14.65 17.93 5.70
C VAL A 67 14.86 19.31 6.31
N LYS A 68 13.84 19.89 6.93
CA LYS A 68 13.97 21.18 7.67
C LYS A 68 15.01 21.10 8.79
N ALA A 69 15.16 19.96 9.44
CA ALA A 69 16.10 19.72 10.53
C ALA A 69 17.53 19.32 10.08
N GLY A 70 17.82 19.32 8.78
CA GLY A 70 19.18 19.09 8.27
C GLY A 70 19.39 17.87 7.39
N HIS A 71 18.38 17.04 7.16
CA HIS A 71 18.49 15.96 6.17
C HIS A 71 18.58 16.55 4.76
N THR A 72 19.47 16.02 3.92
CA THR A 72 19.68 16.52 2.56
C THR A 72 19.19 15.50 1.54
N ILE A 73 18.45 15.96 0.55
CA ILE A 73 17.95 15.20 -0.60
C ILE A 73 18.73 15.62 -1.84
N GLN A 74 19.21 14.67 -2.63
CA GLN A 74 19.78 14.91 -3.94
C GLN A 74 18.82 14.44 -5.02
N ILE A 75 18.50 15.33 -5.97
CA ILE A 75 17.61 15.00 -7.09
C ILE A 75 18.42 14.42 -8.24
N LYS A 76 17.93 13.34 -8.84
CA LYS A 76 18.52 12.65 -9.99
C LYS A 76 17.47 12.49 -11.09
N GLU A 77 17.94 12.31 -12.34
CA GLU A 77 17.05 11.94 -13.46
C GLU A 77 16.24 10.69 -13.11
N PRO A 78 14.91 10.70 -13.37
CA PRO A 78 14.11 9.53 -13.14
C PRO A 78 14.52 8.40 -14.10
N LYS A 79 14.80 7.23 -13.57
CA LYS A 79 14.91 6.03 -14.38
C LYS A 79 13.50 5.53 -14.68
N ILE A 80 13.16 5.40 -15.97
CA ILE A 80 11.83 4.94 -16.37
C ILE A 80 11.74 3.44 -16.12
N ASN A 81 10.90 3.07 -15.17
CA ASN A 81 10.51 1.68 -14.96
C ASN A 81 9.41 1.32 -15.97
N ARG A 82 9.59 0.23 -16.70
CA ARG A 82 8.59 -0.28 -17.64
C ARG A 82 8.10 -1.64 -17.18
N PRO A 83 6.80 -1.91 -17.32
CA PRO A 83 6.28 -3.26 -17.08
C PRO A 83 6.95 -4.27 -18.01
N LEU A 84 7.11 -5.50 -17.52
CA LEU A 84 7.71 -6.59 -18.30
C LEU A 84 6.85 -6.98 -19.48
N LYS A 85 7.50 -7.53 -20.52
CA LYS A 85 6.89 -7.89 -21.80
C LYS A 85 5.67 -8.80 -21.61
N GLU A 86 5.79 -9.89 -20.87
CA GLU A 86 4.72 -10.88 -20.65
C GLU A 86 3.51 -10.27 -19.92
N TYR A 87 3.76 -9.33 -19.01
CA TYR A 87 2.68 -8.61 -18.33
C TYR A 87 1.95 -7.65 -19.28
N VAL A 88 2.69 -6.97 -20.16
CA VAL A 88 2.12 -6.09 -21.19
C VAL A 88 1.29 -6.90 -22.18
N GLU A 89 1.81 -8.01 -22.69
CA GLU A 89 1.09 -8.92 -23.59
C GLU A 89 -0.20 -9.47 -22.95
N ALA A 90 -0.15 -9.88 -21.69
CA ALA A 90 -1.34 -10.30 -20.95
C ALA A 90 -2.35 -9.15 -20.79
N THR A 91 -1.87 -7.94 -20.52
CA THR A 91 -2.70 -6.73 -20.43
C THR A 91 -3.42 -6.45 -21.74
N GLU A 92 -2.71 -6.43 -22.87
CA GLU A 92 -3.27 -6.20 -24.20
C GLU A 92 -4.31 -7.25 -24.56
N LYS A 93 -4.03 -8.50 -24.23
CA LYS A 93 -4.91 -9.63 -24.55
C LYS A 93 -6.21 -9.62 -23.75
N TYR A 94 -6.16 -9.28 -22.47
CA TYR A 94 -7.28 -9.55 -21.55
C TYR A 94 -8.00 -8.30 -21.02
N SER A 95 -7.37 -7.11 -20.99
CA SER A 95 -7.96 -5.94 -20.36
C SER A 95 -9.25 -5.43 -21.02
N GLY A 96 -9.42 -5.64 -22.32
CA GLY A 96 -10.58 -5.17 -23.07
C GLY A 96 -11.93 -5.73 -22.62
N GLN A 97 -11.94 -6.88 -21.96
CA GLN A 97 -13.15 -7.53 -21.44
C GLN A 97 -13.44 -7.23 -19.97
N VAL A 98 -12.46 -6.65 -19.24
CA VAL A 98 -12.57 -6.41 -17.78
C VAL A 98 -13.61 -5.32 -17.49
N ARG A 99 -14.47 -5.58 -16.52
CA ARG A 99 -15.49 -4.64 -16.03
C ARG A 99 -15.51 -4.65 -14.50
N LEU A 100 -16.02 -3.56 -13.92
CA LEU A 100 -16.37 -3.53 -12.50
C LEU A 100 -17.79 -4.06 -12.32
N GLY A 101 -17.97 -4.96 -11.36
CA GLY A 101 -19.26 -5.43 -10.89
C GLY A 101 -19.92 -4.45 -9.92
N PRO A 102 -21.18 -4.72 -9.50
CA PRO A 102 -21.96 -3.81 -8.67
C PRO A 102 -21.37 -3.58 -7.26
N ASN A 103 -20.54 -4.49 -6.76
CA ASN A 103 -19.88 -4.34 -5.47
C ASN A 103 -18.39 -3.90 -5.62
N GLY A 104 -18.00 -3.44 -6.82
CA GLY A 104 -16.63 -3.05 -7.12
C GLY A 104 -15.66 -4.20 -7.40
N GLU A 105 -16.15 -5.45 -7.50
CA GLU A 105 -15.36 -6.61 -7.90
C GLU A 105 -14.98 -6.58 -9.38
N LEU A 106 -13.92 -7.33 -9.75
CA LEU A 106 -13.56 -7.51 -11.15
C LEU A 106 -14.38 -8.62 -11.80
N LEU A 107 -15.03 -8.30 -12.91
CA LEU A 107 -15.67 -9.24 -13.82
C LEU A 107 -14.79 -9.47 -15.05
N ASN A 108 -14.72 -10.73 -15.51
CA ASN A 108 -13.96 -11.15 -16.70
C ASN A 108 -12.44 -10.86 -16.63
N TYR A 109 -11.89 -10.68 -15.45
CA TYR A 109 -10.45 -10.49 -15.28
C TYR A 109 -9.71 -11.83 -15.38
N VAL A 110 -8.65 -11.86 -16.17
CA VAL A 110 -7.81 -13.04 -16.37
C VAL A 110 -6.39 -12.79 -15.88
N ALA A 111 -5.66 -11.84 -16.49
CA ALA A 111 -4.28 -11.53 -16.12
C ALA A 111 -3.86 -10.15 -16.66
N GLY A 112 -2.73 -9.66 -16.19
CA GLY A 112 -2.18 -8.35 -16.56
C GLY A 112 -2.85 -7.20 -15.83
N GLN A 113 -2.72 -5.98 -16.35
CA GLN A 113 -3.31 -4.78 -15.77
C GLN A 113 -4.80 -4.68 -16.11
N PRO A 114 -5.70 -4.62 -15.12
CA PRO A 114 -7.15 -4.63 -15.39
C PRO A 114 -7.62 -3.44 -16.24
N PHE A 115 -7.13 -2.23 -15.94
CA PHE A 115 -7.56 -0.99 -16.58
C PHE A 115 -6.34 -0.18 -17.06
N PRO A 116 -5.72 -0.52 -18.20
CA PRO A 116 -4.50 0.15 -18.68
C PRO A 116 -4.72 1.60 -19.10
N LYS A 117 -5.96 1.95 -19.45
CA LYS A 117 -6.35 3.32 -19.81
C LYS A 117 -7.14 3.93 -18.64
N ILE A 118 -6.55 4.93 -18.01
CA ILE A 118 -7.16 5.67 -16.90
C ILE A 118 -7.65 7.02 -17.43
N ASP A 119 -8.96 7.25 -17.35
CA ASP A 119 -9.57 8.55 -17.63
C ASP A 119 -9.83 9.27 -16.28
N PRO A 120 -9.20 10.45 -16.03
CA PRO A 120 -9.43 11.21 -14.80
C PRO A 120 -10.88 11.68 -14.57
N LYS A 121 -11.73 11.64 -15.61
CA LYS A 121 -13.15 12.00 -15.54
C LYS A 121 -14.07 10.81 -15.28
N ASP A 122 -13.54 9.59 -15.27
CA ASP A 122 -14.32 8.39 -15.01
C ASP A 122 -14.82 8.38 -13.56
N PRO A 123 -16.14 8.27 -13.30
CA PRO A 123 -16.68 8.24 -11.94
C PRO A 123 -16.20 7.03 -11.13
N GLN A 124 -15.75 5.97 -11.79
CA GLN A 124 -15.23 4.75 -11.16
C GLN A 124 -13.69 4.72 -11.09
N ILE A 125 -13.01 5.83 -11.40
CA ILE A 125 -11.55 5.89 -11.46
C ILE A 125 -10.89 5.39 -10.17
N GLY A 126 -11.41 5.75 -9.00
CA GLY A 126 -10.86 5.32 -7.71
C GLY A 126 -10.79 3.79 -7.60
N GLN A 127 -11.89 3.11 -7.91
CA GLN A 127 -11.95 1.65 -7.90
C GLN A 127 -11.02 1.02 -8.95
N LYS A 128 -10.93 1.61 -10.15
CA LYS A 128 -10.02 1.14 -11.21
C LYS A 128 -8.56 1.29 -10.82
N LEU A 129 -8.19 2.40 -10.18
CA LEU A 129 -6.84 2.60 -9.66
C LEU A 129 -6.49 1.59 -8.56
N ALA A 130 -7.43 1.29 -7.65
CA ALA A 130 -7.24 0.29 -6.60
C ALA A 130 -6.98 -1.12 -7.19
N TRP A 131 -7.72 -1.50 -8.22
CA TRP A 131 -7.50 -2.78 -8.89
C TRP A 131 -6.19 -2.81 -9.69
N ASN A 132 -5.82 -1.70 -10.35
CA ASN A 132 -4.52 -1.61 -11.01
C ASN A 132 -3.37 -1.70 -10.02
N PHE A 133 -3.49 -1.09 -8.84
CA PHE A 133 -2.54 -1.25 -7.74
C PHE A 133 -2.47 -2.71 -7.27
N PHE A 134 -3.60 -3.37 -7.07
CA PHE A 134 -3.63 -4.75 -6.59
C PHE A 134 -2.98 -5.72 -7.60
N TRP A 135 -3.32 -5.60 -8.89
CA TRP A 135 -2.81 -6.43 -9.97
C TRP A 135 -1.62 -5.83 -10.73
N ARG A 136 -0.89 -4.87 -10.12
CA ARG A 136 0.36 -4.40 -10.71
C ARG A 136 1.34 -5.56 -10.86
N TRP A 137 2.38 -5.38 -11.65
CA TRP A 137 3.35 -6.45 -11.83
C TRP A 137 4.03 -6.83 -10.50
N LEU A 138 3.91 -8.09 -10.10
CA LEU A 138 4.54 -8.66 -8.92
C LEU A 138 5.14 -10.05 -9.19
N GLY A 139 5.22 -10.47 -10.49
CA GLY A 139 5.56 -11.85 -10.87
C GLY A 139 4.39 -12.82 -10.66
N ASP A 140 4.58 -14.08 -11.05
CA ASP A 140 3.61 -15.15 -10.83
C ASP A 140 3.76 -15.75 -9.42
N ASP A 141 4.99 -15.77 -8.92
CA ASP A 141 5.36 -16.05 -7.54
C ASP A 141 6.66 -15.31 -7.18
N TYR A 142 6.93 -15.20 -5.90
CA TYR A 142 8.21 -14.72 -5.43
C TYR A 142 8.56 -15.19 -4.02
N LYS A 143 9.87 -15.35 -3.77
CA LYS A 143 10.46 -15.43 -2.43
C LYS A 143 11.02 -14.03 -2.08
N THR A 144 10.68 -13.52 -0.92
CA THR A 144 11.30 -12.31 -0.38
C THR A 144 12.34 -12.71 0.65
N GLY A 145 13.53 -12.18 0.52
CA GLY A 145 14.69 -12.55 1.32
C GLY A 145 15.78 -13.12 0.41
N GLY A 146 16.85 -12.42 0.15
CA GLY A 146 17.87 -12.90 -0.77
C GLY A 146 19.01 -11.93 -0.97
N ALA A 147 18.80 -10.66 -0.84
CA ALA A 147 19.84 -9.63 -1.01
C ALA A 147 20.57 -9.29 0.27
N VAL A 148 20.05 -9.72 1.41
CA VAL A 148 20.73 -9.57 2.70
C VAL A 148 21.44 -10.88 3.01
N GLU A 149 22.60 -10.81 3.65
CA GLU A 149 23.38 -11.97 4.07
C GLU A 149 22.47 -13.06 4.70
N GLY A 150 22.55 -14.27 4.21
CA GLY A 150 21.71 -15.40 4.64
C GLY A 150 20.32 -15.49 4.01
N GLY A 151 20.01 -14.72 2.94
CA GLY A 151 18.77 -14.89 2.17
C GLY A 151 17.48 -14.52 2.92
N LYS A 152 17.54 -13.61 3.91
CA LYS A 152 16.42 -13.25 4.79
C LYS A 152 15.96 -11.82 4.57
N ILE A 153 14.73 -11.52 5.00
CA ILE A 153 14.25 -10.15 5.16
C ILE A 153 14.82 -9.62 6.46
N LEU A 154 15.54 -8.50 6.39
CA LEU A 154 16.00 -7.78 7.57
C LEU A 154 14.96 -6.74 7.98
N ARG A 155 14.39 -6.91 9.17
CA ARG A 155 13.50 -5.94 9.79
C ARG A 155 14.22 -5.27 10.97
N THR A 156 14.37 -3.96 10.90
CA THR A 156 14.97 -3.16 11.96
C THR A 156 13.93 -2.21 12.53
N ALA A 157 13.52 -2.44 13.76
CA ALA A 157 12.67 -1.51 14.51
C ALA A 157 13.56 -0.54 15.30
N ILE A 158 13.26 0.77 15.20
CA ILE A 158 13.98 1.88 15.80
C ILE A 158 13.04 2.55 16.81
N GLU A 159 13.42 2.54 18.07
CA GLU A 159 12.71 3.22 19.14
C GLU A 159 12.94 4.74 19.09
N LYS A 160 12.10 5.53 19.72
CA LYS A 160 12.22 7.00 19.80
C LYS A 160 13.61 7.47 20.29
N GLY A 161 14.25 6.72 21.18
CA GLY A 161 15.59 7.00 21.68
C GLY A 161 16.73 6.50 20.80
N GLY A 162 16.45 5.98 19.59
CA GLY A 162 17.45 5.51 18.64
C GLY A 162 17.96 4.08 18.89
N SER A 163 17.49 3.37 19.92
CA SER A 163 17.82 1.95 20.10
C SER A 163 17.16 1.10 19.02
N GLU A 164 17.87 0.06 18.58
CA GLU A 164 17.44 -0.78 17.45
C GLU A 164 17.17 -2.22 17.89
N ARG A 165 16.09 -2.79 17.32
CA ARG A 165 15.80 -4.23 17.47
C ARG A 165 15.68 -4.84 16.09
N ARG A 166 16.42 -5.92 15.90
CA ARG A 166 16.42 -6.69 14.65
C ARG A 166 15.43 -7.84 14.71
N ALA A 167 14.80 -8.12 13.60
CA ALA A 167 14.11 -9.38 13.35
C ALA A 167 14.35 -9.84 11.92
N ASP A 168 14.50 -11.15 11.71
CA ASP A 168 14.72 -11.75 10.41
C ASP A 168 13.55 -12.68 10.07
N LEU A 169 13.18 -12.71 8.81
CA LEU A 169 12.11 -13.57 8.32
C LEU A 169 12.29 -13.91 6.84
N VAL A 170 11.51 -14.84 6.35
CA VAL A 170 11.36 -15.15 4.93
C VAL A 170 9.88 -15.14 4.57
N SER A 171 9.55 -14.76 3.34
CA SER A 171 8.17 -14.77 2.84
C SER A 171 8.11 -15.32 1.43
N TYR A 172 7.13 -16.17 1.19
CA TYR A 172 6.79 -16.75 -0.10
C TYR A 172 5.40 -16.30 -0.50
N VAL A 173 5.24 -15.85 -1.73
CA VAL A 173 3.95 -15.42 -2.29
C VAL A 173 3.72 -16.06 -3.64
N ILE A 174 2.49 -16.45 -3.94
CA ILE A 174 2.06 -16.95 -5.24
C ILE A 174 0.73 -16.33 -5.65
N PHE A 175 0.58 -16.05 -6.96
CA PHE A 175 -0.64 -15.56 -7.60
C PHE A 175 -1.18 -16.64 -8.54
N PRO A 176 -1.89 -17.66 -8.02
CA PRO A 176 -2.23 -18.84 -8.81
C PRO A 176 -3.29 -18.58 -9.88
N ARG A 177 -4.15 -17.56 -9.67
CA ARG A 177 -5.23 -17.17 -10.58
C ARG A 177 -4.75 -16.43 -11.82
N THR A 178 -3.61 -15.72 -11.74
CA THR A 178 -3.19 -14.77 -12.77
C THR A 178 -1.73 -14.98 -13.15
N ARG A 179 -1.47 -15.96 -13.99
CA ARG A 179 -0.11 -16.26 -14.43
C ARG A 179 0.12 -15.76 -15.85
N TYR A 180 1.24 -15.10 -16.05
CA TYR A 180 1.64 -14.56 -17.36
C TYR A 180 3.05 -15.00 -17.76
N THR A 181 3.92 -15.43 -16.84
CA THR A 181 5.29 -15.89 -17.11
C THR A 181 5.39 -17.42 -17.06
N LEU A 182 5.00 -18.04 -15.93
CA LEU A 182 5.17 -19.47 -15.67
C LEU A 182 3.96 -20.29 -16.10
N ASN A 183 4.21 -21.51 -16.59
CA ASN A 183 3.14 -22.48 -16.85
C ASN A 183 2.65 -23.14 -15.55
N PRO A 184 1.37 -23.57 -15.50
CA PRO A 184 0.31 -23.36 -16.47
C PRO A 184 -0.18 -21.90 -16.51
N LYS A 185 -0.58 -21.44 -17.69
CA LYS A 185 -1.15 -20.09 -17.91
C LYS A 185 -2.59 -20.20 -18.44
N PRO A 186 -3.50 -19.28 -18.13
CA PRO A 186 -3.34 -18.08 -17.31
C PRO A 186 -3.52 -18.33 -15.81
N ALA A 187 -3.79 -19.55 -15.38
CA ALA A 187 -4.01 -19.93 -13.98
C ALA A 187 -3.51 -21.34 -13.70
N ILE A 188 -3.31 -21.65 -12.42
CA ILE A 188 -3.02 -23.03 -11.96
C ILE A 188 -4.36 -23.76 -11.82
N PRO A 189 -4.56 -24.93 -12.49
CA PRO A 189 -5.79 -25.70 -12.38
C PRO A 189 -6.16 -26.04 -10.93
N GLY A 190 -7.42 -25.73 -10.55
CA GLY A 190 -7.95 -25.93 -9.20
C GLY A 190 -7.72 -24.76 -8.24
N TYR A 191 -6.93 -23.73 -8.65
CA TYR A 191 -6.63 -22.56 -7.83
C TYR A 191 -7.16 -21.25 -8.43
N GLU A 192 -8.01 -21.28 -9.46
CA GLU A 192 -8.50 -20.13 -10.21
C GLU A 192 -9.35 -19.17 -9.35
N HIS A 193 -9.81 -19.64 -8.21
CA HIS A 193 -10.59 -18.87 -7.24
C HIS A 193 -9.74 -18.15 -6.18
N ILE A 194 -8.42 -18.32 -6.22
CA ILE A 194 -7.48 -17.74 -5.26
C ILE A 194 -6.69 -16.61 -5.90
N ASP A 195 -6.82 -15.40 -5.37
CA ASP A 195 -6.10 -14.23 -5.84
C ASP A 195 -4.60 -14.32 -5.48
N PHE A 196 -4.27 -14.60 -4.21
CA PHE A 196 -2.90 -14.90 -3.80
C PHE A 196 -2.87 -15.77 -2.53
N MET A 197 -1.70 -16.39 -2.30
CA MET A 197 -1.36 -17.02 -1.04
C MET A 197 0.00 -16.50 -0.57
N GLN A 198 0.13 -16.25 0.73
CA GLN A 198 1.38 -15.81 1.35
C GLN A 198 1.71 -16.69 2.55
N LEU A 199 2.95 -17.21 2.56
CA LEU A 199 3.55 -17.91 3.70
C LEU A 199 4.70 -17.05 4.21
N ARG A 200 4.70 -16.72 5.50
CA ARG A 200 5.74 -15.93 6.14
C ARG A 200 6.23 -16.65 7.39
N ILE A 201 7.56 -16.74 7.55
CA ILE A 201 8.21 -17.46 8.65
C ILE A 201 9.24 -16.54 9.29
N ASP A 202 9.07 -16.25 10.57
CA ASP A 202 10.03 -15.50 11.37
C ASP A 202 11.19 -16.44 11.76
N SER A 203 12.43 -15.98 11.65
CA SER A 203 13.63 -16.77 11.95
C SER A 203 14.51 -16.19 13.06
N TYR A 204 14.27 -14.94 13.43
CA TYR A 204 14.95 -14.22 14.53
C TYR A 204 14.03 -13.10 15.04
N PRO A 205 14.04 -12.75 16.33
CA PRO A 205 14.82 -13.33 17.42
C PRO A 205 14.33 -14.73 17.84
N ARG A 206 15.06 -15.41 18.72
CA ARG A 206 14.83 -16.79 19.11
C ARG A 206 13.43 -17.05 19.68
N ASP A 207 12.88 -16.11 20.41
CA ASP A 207 11.55 -16.18 21.05
C ASP A 207 10.41 -16.14 20.03
N SER A 208 10.60 -15.53 18.85
CA SER A 208 9.63 -15.51 17.75
C SER A 208 9.98 -16.47 16.61
N SER A 209 11.17 -17.08 16.64
CA SER A 209 11.65 -17.99 15.57
C SER A 209 10.69 -19.16 15.37
N GLY A 210 10.32 -19.41 14.09
CA GLY A 210 9.34 -20.40 13.70
C GLY A 210 7.89 -19.90 13.74
N THR A 211 7.62 -18.70 14.24
CA THR A 211 6.29 -18.09 14.09
C THR A 211 5.96 -17.98 12.61
N THR A 212 4.84 -18.59 12.21
CA THR A 212 4.48 -18.70 10.79
C THR A 212 3.07 -18.19 10.57
N THR A 213 2.92 -17.37 9.52
CA THR A 213 1.64 -16.86 9.07
C THR A 213 1.35 -17.39 7.67
N LEU A 214 0.17 -17.99 7.47
CA LEU A 214 -0.36 -18.35 6.16
C LEU A 214 -1.60 -17.53 5.88
N GLU A 215 -1.58 -16.76 4.80
CA GLU A 215 -2.72 -15.97 4.31
C GLU A 215 -3.14 -16.52 2.95
N ILE A 216 -4.46 -16.73 2.76
CA ILE A 216 -5.07 -17.13 1.49
C ILE A 216 -6.17 -16.14 1.18
N ARG A 217 -6.04 -15.40 0.09
CA ARG A 217 -7.05 -14.45 -0.41
C ARG A 217 -7.82 -15.02 -1.56
N TYR A 218 -9.14 -14.92 -1.45
CA TYR A 218 -10.08 -15.41 -2.47
C TYR A 218 -10.58 -14.27 -3.35
N GLY A 219 -10.77 -14.57 -4.65
CA GLY A 219 -11.33 -13.64 -5.62
C GLY A 219 -12.84 -13.38 -5.42
N ASP A 220 -13.55 -14.25 -4.69
CA ASP A 220 -14.94 -14.02 -4.30
C ASP A 220 -15.00 -12.89 -3.24
N PRO A 221 -15.69 -11.76 -3.52
CA PRO A 221 -15.82 -10.66 -2.56
C PRO A 221 -16.53 -11.07 -1.26
N LYS A 222 -17.44 -12.06 -1.30
CA LYS A 222 -18.21 -12.53 -0.14
C LYS A 222 -17.44 -13.51 0.73
N ARG A 223 -16.36 -14.11 0.21
CA ARG A 223 -15.54 -15.06 0.95
C ARG A 223 -14.43 -14.34 1.71
N PRO A 224 -14.41 -14.38 3.05
CA PRO A 224 -13.32 -13.78 3.83
C PRO A 224 -12.00 -14.50 3.56
N ASP A 225 -10.87 -13.78 3.75
CA ASP A 225 -9.55 -14.37 3.66
C ASP A 225 -9.35 -15.42 4.77
N ASP A 226 -8.62 -16.49 4.46
CA ASP A 226 -8.13 -17.40 5.48
C ASP A 226 -6.78 -16.90 5.98
N LEU A 227 -6.69 -16.70 7.29
CA LEU A 227 -5.45 -16.30 7.97
C LEU A 227 -5.17 -17.29 9.09
N TYR A 228 -4.06 -18.02 8.97
CA TYR A 228 -3.60 -18.97 9.98
C TYR A 228 -2.30 -18.48 10.60
N LEU A 229 -2.20 -18.59 11.91
CA LEU A 229 -1.02 -18.23 12.69
C LEU A 229 -0.54 -19.45 13.49
N TYR A 230 0.67 -19.89 13.24
CA TYR A 230 1.38 -20.84 14.09
C TYR A 230 2.34 -20.08 15.03
N ILE A 231 2.25 -20.37 16.32
CA ILE A 231 3.12 -19.79 17.37
C ILE A 231 3.83 -20.93 18.08
N PRO A 232 5.17 -21.04 17.96
CA PRO A 232 5.94 -22.14 18.52
C PRO A 232 5.80 -22.32 20.04
N SER A 233 5.74 -21.22 20.79
CA SER A 233 5.64 -21.26 22.27
C SER A 233 4.37 -21.96 22.78
N ILE A 234 3.28 -21.92 22.01
CA ILE A 234 2.03 -22.60 22.36
C ILE A 234 1.77 -23.85 21.51
N ARG A 235 2.64 -24.13 20.52
CA ARG A 235 2.55 -25.29 19.60
C ARG A 235 1.16 -25.49 18.97
N ARG A 236 0.52 -24.38 18.58
CA ARG A 236 -0.84 -24.42 18.02
C ARG A 236 -0.93 -23.57 16.77
N ILE A 237 -1.68 -24.07 15.78
CA ILE A 237 -2.16 -23.30 14.65
C ILE A 237 -3.52 -22.74 15.04
N ARG A 238 -3.69 -21.42 14.89
CA ARG A 238 -4.95 -20.70 15.11
C ARG A 238 -5.40 -20.06 13.82
N ARG A 239 -6.68 -20.13 13.53
CA ARG A 239 -7.28 -19.26 12.53
C ARG A 239 -7.41 -17.87 13.16
N ALA A 240 -6.85 -16.88 12.51
CA ALA A 240 -6.89 -15.51 12.97
C ALA A 240 -8.14 -14.80 12.45
N THR A 241 -8.66 -13.87 13.25
CA THR A 241 -9.75 -12.97 12.85
C THR A 241 -9.18 -11.75 12.11
N THR A 242 -10.03 -10.99 11.42
CA THR A 242 -9.68 -9.74 10.75
C THR A 242 -9.04 -8.72 11.71
N THR A 243 -9.42 -8.73 13.00
CA THR A 243 -8.83 -7.88 14.04
C THR A 243 -7.31 -8.08 14.18
N LEU A 244 -6.80 -9.31 13.93
CA LEU A 244 -5.38 -9.60 13.99
C LEU A 244 -4.59 -8.86 12.88
N ARG A 245 -5.22 -8.53 11.78
CA ARG A 245 -4.60 -7.77 10.67
C ARG A 245 -4.12 -6.39 11.13
N CYS A 246 -4.79 -5.83 12.12
CA CYS A 246 -4.49 -4.51 12.69
C CYS A 246 -3.44 -4.52 13.81
N GLN A 247 -3.05 -5.70 14.30
CA GLN A 247 -2.01 -5.80 15.31
C GLN A 247 -0.63 -5.63 14.68
N THR A 248 0.24 -4.89 15.37
CA THR A 248 1.62 -4.73 14.92
C THR A 248 2.38 -6.06 14.97
N LEU A 249 3.15 -6.30 13.94
CA LEU A 249 4.05 -7.46 13.84
C LEU A 249 5.30 -7.17 14.67
N ALA A 250 5.25 -7.45 15.97
CA ALA A 250 6.33 -7.12 16.91
C ALA A 250 7.67 -7.79 16.53
N PRO A 251 8.83 -7.11 16.77
CA PRO A 251 8.95 -5.70 17.10
C PRO A 251 8.86 -4.87 15.79
N SER A 252 7.80 -4.11 15.58
CA SER A 252 7.69 -3.27 14.39
C SER A 252 6.51 -2.30 14.48
N GLU A 253 6.50 -1.28 13.61
CA GLU A 253 5.34 -0.41 13.38
C GLU A 253 4.43 -0.92 12.25
N PHE A 254 4.80 -2.00 11.54
CA PHE A 254 3.97 -2.65 10.54
C PHE A 254 2.87 -3.52 11.16
N ASN A 255 1.71 -3.52 10.56
CA ASN A 255 0.71 -4.58 10.67
C ASN A 255 0.58 -5.33 9.32
N LEU A 256 -0.29 -6.35 9.24
CA LEU A 256 -0.46 -7.13 8.00
C LEU A 256 -1.00 -6.26 6.85
N ASP A 257 -1.81 -5.25 7.14
CA ASP A 257 -2.42 -4.39 6.13
C ASP A 257 -1.53 -3.22 5.71
N ASP A 258 -0.34 -3.08 6.30
CA ASP A 258 0.71 -2.16 5.84
C ASP A 258 1.67 -2.83 4.83
N LEU A 259 1.60 -4.16 4.70
CA LEU A 259 2.40 -4.88 3.71
C LEU A 259 2.05 -4.41 2.30
N ASN A 260 3.08 -4.26 1.46
CA ASN A 260 2.95 -3.70 0.11
C ASN A 260 2.25 -2.32 0.07
N SER A 261 2.30 -1.54 1.16
CA SER A 261 1.63 -0.24 1.37
C SER A 261 0.14 -0.34 1.68
N PHE A 262 -0.55 -1.32 1.11
CA PHE A 262 -1.95 -1.63 1.38
C PHE A 262 -2.23 -3.09 1.02
N ASN A 263 -2.66 -3.89 2.00
CA ASN A 263 -2.98 -5.31 1.85
C ASN A 263 -4.44 -5.62 2.26
N GLY A 264 -5.32 -4.62 2.21
CA GLY A 264 -6.76 -4.83 2.41
C GLY A 264 -7.39 -5.52 1.18
N LYS A 265 -8.50 -6.24 1.38
CA LYS A 265 -9.29 -6.78 0.28
C LYS A 265 -9.98 -5.63 -0.45
N ILE A 266 -9.76 -5.50 -1.75
CA ILE A 266 -10.17 -4.31 -2.52
C ILE A 266 -11.67 -4.00 -2.38
N THR A 267 -12.53 -5.00 -2.28
CA THR A 267 -13.98 -4.83 -2.16
C THR A 267 -14.46 -4.36 -0.79
N ASP A 268 -13.59 -4.39 0.22
CA ASP A 268 -13.91 -3.99 1.60
C ASP A 268 -13.69 -2.48 1.85
N PHE A 269 -13.31 -1.74 0.82
CA PHE A 269 -12.96 -0.32 0.92
C PHE A 269 -13.67 0.49 -0.16
N ASP A 270 -13.83 1.78 0.12
CA ASP A 270 -14.21 2.82 -0.83
C ASP A 270 -12.96 3.60 -1.26
N TYR A 271 -12.95 4.03 -2.52
CA TYR A 271 -11.80 4.66 -3.14
C TYR A 271 -12.18 5.99 -3.78
N LYS A 272 -11.48 7.06 -3.41
CA LYS A 272 -11.67 8.38 -3.99
C LYS A 272 -10.40 8.84 -4.68
N PHE A 273 -10.50 9.14 -5.96
CA PHE A 273 -9.42 9.80 -6.69
C PHE A 273 -9.34 11.27 -6.27
N LEU A 274 -8.19 11.70 -5.75
CA LEU A 274 -7.96 13.07 -5.30
C LEU A 274 -7.25 13.94 -6.34
N GLY A 275 -6.89 13.38 -7.49
CA GLY A 275 -6.14 14.04 -8.55
C GLY A 275 -4.77 13.44 -8.77
N GLU A 276 -3.94 14.17 -9.50
CA GLU A 276 -2.57 13.79 -9.83
C GLU A 276 -1.59 14.65 -9.07
N LYS A 277 -0.40 14.10 -8.78
CA LYS A 277 0.62 14.84 -8.05
C LYS A 277 2.02 14.33 -8.37
N LYS A 278 2.98 15.24 -8.46
CA LYS A 278 4.40 14.88 -8.47
C LYS A 278 4.87 14.66 -7.02
N VAL A 279 5.59 13.58 -6.79
CA VAL A 279 6.20 13.25 -5.49
C VAL A 279 7.67 12.91 -5.68
N LEU A 280 8.43 12.99 -4.59
CA LEU A 280 9.78 12.44 -4.58
C LEU A 280 9.73 10.95 -4.23
N ALA A 281 10.43 10.14 -5.00
CA ALA A 281 10.58 8.71 -4.77
C ALA A 281 12.02 8.28 -4.99
N ASN A 282 12.49 7.27 -4.26
CA ASN A 282 13.74 6.60 -4.61
C ASN A 282 13.45 5.46 -5.57
N LEU A 283 14.03 5.50 -6.77
CA LEU A 283 13.86 4.48 -7.82
C LEU A 283 15.12 3.66 -8.05
N THR A 284 16.20 3.91 -7.31
CA THR A 284 17.51 3.30 -7.57
C THR A 284 18.28 3.08 -6.28
N GLN A 285 17.71 2.29 -5.36
CA GLN A 285 18.45 1.88 -4.17
C GLN A 285 19.68 1.08 -4.60
N GLU A 286 20.86 1.57 -4.24
CA GLU A 286 22.14 1.00 -4.69
C GLU A 286 22.75 0.04 -3.65
N LYS A 287 22.43 0.23 -2.37
CA LYS A 287 23.02 -0.55 -1.27
C LYS A 287 21.97 -1.22 -0.39
N PHE A 288 22.27 -2.41 0.09
CA PHE A 288 21.41 -3.23 0.96
C PHE A 288 22.16 -3.71 2.21
N PRO A 289 21.78 -3.24 3.39
CA PRO A 289 20.94 -2.07 3.65
C PRO A 289 21.60 -0.79 3.16
N PHE A 290 20.84 0.29 2.96
CA PHE A 290 21.43 1.60 2.63
C PHE A 290 22.21 2.19 3.83
N ASN A 291 23.13 3.10 3.55
CA ASN A 291 23.88 3.81 4.59
C ASN A 291 22.95 4.73 5.38
N ARG A 292 22.97 4.65 6.70
CA ARG A 292 22.23 5.51 7.61
C ARG A 292 22.98 5.72 8.91
N LYS A 293 22.61 6.73 9.67
CA LYS A 293 23.11 6.88 11.04
C LYS A 293 22.48 5.80 11.93
N PRO A 294 23.21 5.21 12.87
CA PRO A 294 22.61 4.36 13.89
C PRO A 294 21.44 5.06 14.59
N GLY A 295 20.33 4.36 14.78
CA GLY A 295 19.12 4.93 15.40
C GLY A 295 18.32 5.88 14.49
N ASP A 296 18.67 6.01 13.20
CA ASP A 296 17.92 6.79 12.22
C ASP A 296 17.41 5.90 11.08
N TYR A 297 16.26 6.25 10.51
CA TYR A 297 15.67 5.55 9.38
C TYR A 297 15.97 6.18 8.02
N LEU A 298 16.60 7.36 8.00
CA LEU A 298 16.87 8.09 6.77
C LEU A 298 18.20 7.67 6.14
N PRO A 299 18.23 7.47 4.80
CA PRO A 299 19.47 7.19 4.09
C PRO A 299 20.35 8.44 4.01
N LEU A 300 21.66 8.23 3.98
CA LEU A 300 22.65 9.33 3.87
C LEU A 300 22.97 9.71 2.43
N ASP A 301 22.95 8.75 1.51
CA ASP A 301 23.50 8.88 0.16
C ASP A 301 22.55 8.44 -0.97
N GLU A 302 21.29 8.11 -0.64
CA GLU A 302 20.29 7.72 -1.63
C GLU A 302 19.81 8.91 -2.48
N LYS A 303 19.52 8.63 -3.75
CA LYS A 303 19.06 9.62 -4.72
C LYS A 303 17.54 9.61 -4.84
N TRP A 304 16.97 10.77 -5.10
CA TRP A 304 15.55 10.96 -5.22
C TRP A 304 15.15 11.43 -6.62
N HIS A 305 13.98 11.02 -7.05
CA HIS A 305 13.46 11.26 -8.39
C HIS A 305 12.10 11.92 -8.29
N VAL A 306 11.80 12.84 -9.19
CA VAL A 306 10.45 13.40 -9.32
C VAL A 306 9.59 12.41 -10.12
N VAL A 307 8.49 11.96 -9.55
CA VAL A 307 7.62 10.93 -10.12
C VAL A 307 6.18 11.41 -10.18
N ASP A 308 5.53 11.20 -11.33
CA ASP A 308 4.10 11.46 -11.49
C ASP A 308 3.26 10.36 -10.84
N THR A 309 2.28 10.75 -10.03
CA THR A 309 1.41 9.81 -9.31
C THR A 309 -0.06 10.14 -9.44
N TYR A 310 -0.90 9.10 -9.36
CA TYR A 310 -2.29 9.23 -8.99
C TYR A 310 -2.41 9.25 -7.47
N VAL A 311 -3.21 10.14 -6.93
CA VAL A 311 -3.47 10.24 -5.49
C VAL A 311 -4.80 9.57 -5.19
N LEU A 312 -4.74 8.46 -4.45
CA LEU A 312 -5.89 7.62 -4.12
C LEU A 312 -6.16 7.63 -2.62
N GLU A 313 -7.32 8.11 -2.22
CA GLU A 313 -7.81 7.97 -0.85
C GLU A 313 -8.53 6.63 -0.69
N VAL A 314 -8.22 5.93 0.39
CA VAL A 314 -8.77 4.63 0.76
C VAL A 314 -9.47 4.75 2.10
N THR A 315 -10.76 4.41 2.14
CA THR A 315 -11.61 4.44 3.33
C THR A 315 -12.23 3.06 3.55
N PRO A 316 -12.10 2.45 4.73
CA PRO A 316 -12.69 1.15 5.01
C PRO A 316 -14.22 1.26 5.08
N LYS A 317 -14.93 0.20 4.63
CA LYS A 317 -16.37 0.04 4.87
C LYS A 317 -16.66 -0.41 6.30
N ASP A 318 -15.70 -1.13 6.90
CA ASP A 318 -15.75 -1.53 8.31
C ASP A 318 -15.21 -0.40 9.21
N PRO A 319 -16.02 0.21 10.08
CA PRO A 319 -15.61 1.27 10.99
C PRO A 319 -14.57 0.82 12.03
N ASP A 320 -14.50 -0.50 12.29
CA ASP A 320 -13.55 -1.07 13.25
C ASP A 320 -12.17 -1.37 12.66
N TYR A 321 -11.97 -1.10 11.38
CA TYR A 321 -10.69 -1.27 10.73
C TYR A 321 -9.59 -0.39 11.34
N CYS A 322 -8.31 -0.75 11.15
CA CYS A 322 -7.14 -0.11 11.75
C CYS A 322 -7.03 1.40 11.48
N TYR A 323 -7.31 1.77 10.23
CA TYR A 323 -7.11 3.13 9.73
C TYR A 323 -8.40 3.61 9.07
N PRO A 324 -9.04 4.66 9.60
CA PRO A 324 -10.23 5.22 8.95
C PRO A 324 -9.91 5.86 7.60
N ARG A 325 -8.63 6.15 7.34
CA ARG A 325 -8.18 6.80 6.12
C ARG A 325 -6.73 6.47 5.80
N LYS A 326 -6.45 6.12 4.55
CA LYS A 326 -5.12 6.08 3.95
C LYS A 326 -5.10 6.92 2.66
N ILE A 327 -3.96 7.51 2.33
CA ILE A 327 -3.71 8.10 1.00
C ILE A 327 -2.53 7.37 0.38
N LEU A 328 -2.73 6.85 -0.82
CA LEU A 328 -1.70 6.19 -1.62
C LEU A 328 -1.28 7.09 -2.77
N HIS A 329 0.02 7.28 -2.96
CA HIS A 329 0.60 7.92 -4.13
C HIS A 329 1.08 6.85 -5.09
N LEU A 330 0.27 6.52 -6.09
CA LEU A 330 0.49 5.44 -7.05
C LEU A 330 1.26 5.96 -8.27
N ASN A 331 2.36 5.32 -8.63
CA ASN A 331 3.07 5.59 -9.87
C ASN A 331 2.13 5.44 -11.08
N LYS A 332 2.13 6.40 -11.99
CA LYS A 332 1.23 6.36 -13.15
C LYS A 332 1.52 5.24 -14.15
N VAL A 333 2.73 4.69 -14.14
CA VAL A 333 3.15 3.64 -15.08
C VAL A 333 3.06 2.25 -14.44
N THR A 334 3.61 2.09 -13.23
CA THR A 334 3.74 0.77 -12.59
C THR A 334 2.68 0.49 -11.54
N PHE A 335 1.95 1.51 -11.09
CA PHE A 335 1.00 1.47 -9.98
C PHE A 335 1.61 1.07 -8.63
N ASP A 336 2.95 1.04 -8.54
CA ASP A 336 3.62 0.94 -7.25
C ASP A 336 3.35 2.17 -6.40
N THR A 337 3.31 1.97 -5.08
CA THR A 337 3.09 3.05 -4.12
C THR A 337 4.42 3.63 -3.68
N HIS A 338 4.60 4.94 -3.85
CA HIS A 338 5.79 5.63 -3.37
C HIS A 338 5.62 6.19 -1.96
N TRP A 339 4.43 6.71 -1.64
CA TRP A 339 4.06 7.20 -0.33
C TRP A 339 2.70 6.68 0.08
N THR A 340 2.59 6.26 1.35
CA THR A 340 1.32 5.96 2.02
C THR A 340 1.22 6.80 3.27
N LEU A 341 0.19 7.60 3.37
CA LEU A 341 -0.10 8.44 4.51
C LEU A 341 -1.31 7.87 5.25
N MET A 342 -1.25 7.78 6.57
CA MET A 342 -2.27 7.09 7.38
C MET A 342 -2.71 7.95 8.55
N TRP A 343 -4.00 7.90 8.85
CA TRP A 343 -4.63 8.58 9.99
C TRP A 343 -5.16 7.57 11.00
N ASP A 344 -5.16 7.93 12.28
CA ASP A 344 -5.73 7.13 13.35
C ASP A 344 -7.25 7.33 13.48
N LYS A 345 -7.90 6.59 14.38
CA LYS A 345 -9.35 6.66 14.62
C LYS A 345 -9.83 8.01 15.18
N LYS A 346 -8.94 8.89 15.63
CA LYS A 346 -9.26 10.26 16.05
C LYS A 346 -9.21 11.24 14.89
N GLY A 347 -8.71 10.81 13.72
CA GLY A 347 -8.47 11.64 12.57
C GLY A 347 -7.11 12.35 12.57
N ASP A 348 -6.23 12.01 13.52
CA ASP A 348 -4.91 12.59 13.61
C ASP A 348 -3.93 11.88 12.67
N TYR A 349 -2.96 12.63 12.11
CA TYR A 349 -1.89 12.05 11.30
C TYR A 349 -1.06 11.08 12.14
N TYR A 350 -0.98 9.83 11.67
CA TYR A 350 -0.50 8.73 12.49
C TYR A 350 0.78 8.11 11.98
N LYS A 351 0.79 7.68 10.72
CA LYS A 351 1.95 7.03 10.12
C LYS A 351 2.21 7.52 8.70
N GLU A 352 3.47 7.47 8.30
CA GLU A 352 3.87 7.57 6.91
C GLU A 352 4.75 6.38 6.52
N GLN A 353 4.55 5.88 5.30
CA GLN A 353 5.32 4.79 4.73
C GLN A 353 5.82 5.19 3.35
N PHE A 354 7.07 4.85 3.05
CA PHE A 354 7.68 5.06 1.74
C PHE A 354 8.66 3.95 1.39
N GLY A 355 8.87 3.75 0.09
CA GLY A 355 9.69 2.67 -0.44
C GLY A 355 10.91 3.14 -1.21
N PHE A 356 11.97 2.34 -1.16
CA PHE A 356 13.16 2.43 -1.97
C PHE A 356 13.14 1.27 -2.96
N PHE A 357 13.25 1.59 -4.25
CA PHE A 357 13.15 0.60 -5.32
C PHE A 357 14.54 0.28 -5.88
N THR A 358 14.69 -0.94 -6.35
CA THR A 358 15.92 -1.43 -6.95
C THR A 358 15.63 -2.22 -8.21
N PRO A 359 16.50 -2.13 -9.24
CA PRO A 359 16.41 -3.04 -10.38
C PRO A 359 16.78 -4.46 -9.95
N VAL A 360 16.05 -5.45 -10.46
CA VAL A 360 16.27 -6.87 -10.24
C VAL A 360 16.34 -7.56 -11.58
N LYS A 361 17.42 -8.33 -11.84
CA LYS A 361 17.51 -9.19 -13.01
C LYS A 361 16.70 -10.47 -12.78
N LEU A 362 15.83 -10.77 -13.72
CA LEU A 362 15.09 -12.04 -13.78
C LEU A 362 15.95 -13.14 -14.43
N ALA A 363 15.50 -14.39 -14.30
CA ALA A 363 16.21 -15.55 -14.86
C ALA A 363 16.36 -15.50 -16.40
N ASP A 364 15.43 -14.84 -17.10
CA ASP A 364 15.44 -14.62 -18.55
C ASP A 364 16.27 -13.41 -19.00
N GLY A 365 16.93 -12.72 -18.06
CA GLY A 365 17.75 -11.54 -18.30
C GLY A 365 16.99 -10.22 -18.37
N GLN A 366 15.64 -10.22 -18.30
CA GLN A 366 14.86 -9.00 -18.20
C GLN A 366 15.13 -8.27 -16.89
N GLU A 367 15.03 -6.94 -16.88
CA GLU A 367 15.15 -6.11 -15.67
C GLU A 367 13.74 -5.73 -15.17
N ALA A 368 13.44 -6.13 -13.95
CA ALA A 368 12.25 -5.72 -13.21
C ALA A 368 12.62 -4.74 -12.10
N TRP A 369 11.63 -4.03 -11.56
CA TRP A 369 11.80 -3.18 -10.40
C TRP A 369 11.11 -3.79 -9.19
N SER A 370 11.82 -3.81 -8.09
CA SER A 370 11.34 -4.35 -6.83
C SER A 370 11.51 -3.32 -5.72
N VAL A 371 10.64 -3.37 -4.75
CA VAL A 371 10.87 -2.69 -3.48
C VAL A 371 12.02 -3.38 -2.76
N GLY A 372 13.11 -2.65 -2.52
CA GLY A 372 14.29 -3.11 -1.79
C GLY A 372 14.21 -2.81 -0.29
N THR A 373 13.83 -1.59 0.06
CA THR A 373 13.59 -1.20 1.46
C THR A 373 12.27 -0.46 1.58
N VAL A 374 11.50 -0.78 2.61
CA VAL A 374 10.31 -0.02 3.01
C VAL A 374 10.56 0.55 4.40
N VAL A 375 10.24 1.82 4.57
CA VAL A 375 10.26 2.53 5.84
C VAL A 375 8.84 2.86 6.25
N ILE A 376 8.47 2.58 7.50
CA ILE A 376 7.26 3.09 8.13
C ILE A 376 7.63 3.85 9.38
N VAL A 377 7.06 5.03 9.55
CA VAL A 377 7.27 5.90 10.70
C VAL A 377 5.94 6.16 11.39
N ASN A 378 5.87 5.90 12.68
CA ASN A 378 4.79 6.32 13.53
C ASN A 378 5.11 7.73 14.06
N VAL A 379 4.45 8.73 13.51
CA VAL A 379 4.78 10.14 13.77
C VAL A 379 4.36 10.60 15.17
N GLN A 380 3.42 9.88 15.80
CA GLN A 380 2.91 10.21 17.13
C GLN A 380 3.85 9.74 18.25
N ASN A 381 4.47 8.57 18.10
CA ASN A 381 5.38 8.00 19.11
C ASN A 381 6.86 8.12 18.74
N GLY A 382 7.18 8.52 17.50
CA GLY A 382 8.54 8.69 17.01
C GLY A 382 9.30 7.38 16.74
N ARG A 383 8.60 6.25 16.69
CA ARG A 383 9.18 4.94 16.34
C ARG A 383 9.13 4.73 14.83
N SER A 384 10.09 3.98 14.33
CA SER A 384 10.11 3.61 12.91
C SER A 384 10.52 2.16 12.72
N THR A 385 10.25 1.63 11.53
CA THR A 385 10.69 0.29 11.14
C THR A 385 11.14 0.31 9.69
N LEU A 386 12.30 -0.29 9.44
CA LEU A 386 12.81 -0.58 8.12
C LEU A 386 12.64 -2.07 7.83
N VAL A 387 12.17 -2.37 6.63
CA VAL A 387 12.12 -3.74 6.10
C VAL A 387 12.94 -3.76 4.83
N THR A 388 14.12 -4.37 4.88
CA THR A 388 15.05 -4.46 3.75
C THR A 388 15.10 -5.88 3.23
N ALA A 389 14.84 -6.06 1.94
CA ALA A 389 14.88 -7.37 1.29
C ALA A 389 14.92 -7.24 -0.23
N ASN A 390 15.41 -8.29 -0.89
CA ASN A 390 15.18 -8.50 -2.32
C ASN A 390 14.13 -9.56 -2.55
N ARG A 391 13.56 -9.55 -3.77
CA ARG A 391 12.63 -10.57 -4.23
C ARG A 391 13.25 -11.38 -5.36
N ALA A 392 13.15 -12.70 -5.24
CA ALA A 392 13.40 -13.61 -6.34
C ALA A 392 12.05 -13.98 -6.94
N TYR A 393 11.79 -13.49 -8.16
CA TYR A 393 10.51 -13.67 -8.85
C TYR A 393 10.51 -14.93 -9.73
N ASN A 394 9.30 -15.46 -9.99
CA ASN A 394 9.04 -16.52 -10.95
C ASN A 394 9.87 -17.80 -10.69
N GLN A 395 9.87 -18.25 -9.44
CA GLN A 395 10.65 -19.39 -9.00
C GLN A 395 9.97 -20.74 -9.26
N GLY A 396 8.66 -20.73 -9.55
CA GLY A 396 7.91 -21.94 -9.86
C GLY A 396 7.56 -22.79 -8.64
N TYR A 397 7.35 -22.16 -7.49
CA TYR A 397 6.98 -22.91 -6.28
C TYR A 397 5.66 -23.66 -6.45
N PRO A 398 5.57 -24.93 -5.94
CA PRO A 398 4.32 -25.70 -6.00
C PRO A 398 3.26 -25.09 -5.05
N PRO A 399 1.98 -25.02 -5.44
CA PRO A 399 0.91 -24.45 -4.59
C PRO A 399 0.75 -25.15 -3.24
N SER A 400 1.17 -26.41 -3.12
CA SER A 400 1.18 -27.18 -1.86
C SER A 400 2.01 -26.52 -0.76
N LEU A 401 2.97 -25.66 -1.10
CA LEU A 401 3.76 -24.89 -0.15
C LEU A 401 2.85 -24.02 0.76
N TRP A 402 1.74 -23.51 0.24
CA TRP A 402 0.78 -22.68 0.99
C TRP A 402 -0.38 -23.52 1.52
N SER A 403 -0.08 -24.49 2.39
CA SER A 403 -1.08 -25.40 2.94
C SER A 403 -0.98 -25.52 4.47
N LEU A 404 -2.05 -25.98 5.09
CA LEU A 404 -2.02 -26.32 6.52
C LEU A 404 -1.05 -27.48 6.80
N ALA A 405 -0.85 -28.37 5.84
CA ALA A 405 0.14 -29.45 5.95
C ALA A 405 1.57 -28.88 6.08
N THR A 406 1.89 -27.85 5.34
CA THR A 406 3.18 -27.14 5.46
C THR A 406 3.33 -26.51 6.84
N LEU A 407 2.29 -25.86 7.38
CA LEU A 407 2.33 -25.34 8.75
C LEU A 407 2.56 -26.47 9.77
N GLN A 408 1.92 -27.62 9.60
CA GLN A 408 2.13 -28.78 10.46
C GLN A 408 3.54 -29.37 10.33
N GLN A 409 4.14 -29.34 9.15
CA GLN A 409 5.53 -29.76 8.93
C GLN A 409 6.50 -28.84 9.68
N ILE A 410 6.33 -27.50 9.54
CA ILE A 410 7.12 -26.49 10.26
C ILE A 410 6.95 -26.67 11.78
N MET A 411 5.72 -26.92 12.25
CA MET A 411 5.44 -27.19 13.65
C MET A 411 6.23 -28.40 14.22
N ARG A 412 6.50 -29.39 13.39
CA ARG A 412 7.29 -30.58 13.76
C ARG A 412 8.79 -30.38 13.59
N GLY A 413 9.25 -29.18 13.23
CA GLY A 413 10.66 -28.86 12.99
C GLY A 413 11.16 -29.27 11.60
N GLY A 414 10.25 -29.58 10.68
CA GLY A 414 10.59 -29.87 9.29
C GLY A 414 10.98 -28.62 8.50
N SER A 415 11.93 -28.79 7.55
CA SER A 415 12.26 -27.78 6.54
C SER A 415 11.19 -27.74 5.46
N ILE A 416 11.01 -26.57 4.84
CA ILE A 416 10.16 -26.36 3.65
C ILE A 416 11.00 -26.27 2.36
N GLU A 417 12.33 -26.37 2.48
CA GLU A 417 13.28 -26.44 1.35
C GLU A 417 13.67 -27.87 1.06
#